data_f8fa6aaa7c428d1136feffa75a824386
#
_entry.id   f8fa6aaa7c428d1136feffa75a824386
#
_cell.length_a   1.000
_cell.length_b   1.000
_cell.length_c   1.000
_cell.angle_alpha   90.00
_cell.angle_beta   90.00
_cell.angle_gamma   90.00
#
_symmetry.space_group_name_H-M   'P 1'
#
loop_
_entity.id
_entity.type
_entity.pdbx_description
1 polymer ?
#
loop_
_entity_poly.entity_id
_entity_poly.type
_entity_poly.pdbx_seq_one_letter_code
_entity_poly.pdbx_strand_id
1 'polypeptide(L)'
;MKNDRFAAWKARLNYMKTDFPFGPIQRKTNEEGRLHADGEPAFISPTRITYYQNGRKHGIDADIFGTIHYYFDNIRIPPHYYTKPESLTVEEVLGHPNAEVRYVGMKALGMEKVLGHKKTKVVHRDEEKEMVLFRINGVFDEPVSYLKVVNSTAEPDGTFKNYYLCVPPTMKTCREAVAWTFNMKDSEYNPVHET
;
A
#
# COMPACT_ATOMS: atom_id res chain seq x y z
N MET A 1 4.24 6.22 20.78
CA MET A 1 5.49 6.79 20.22
C MET A 1 5.35 7.41 18.82
N LYS A 2 4.18 7.34 18.11
CA LYS A 2 3.98 8.00 16.79
C LYS A 2 3.68 9.51 16.87
N ASN A 3 3.24 10.04 18.01
CA ASN A 3 2.87 11.45 18.16
C ASN A 3 4.05 12.44 18.25
N ASP A 4 5.22 12.00 18.69
CA ASP A 4 6.40 12.88 18.86
C ASP A 4 7.01 13.36 17.54
N ARG A 5 6.94 12.53 16.49
CA ARG A 5 7.53 12.88 15.18
C ARG A 5 6.75 13.98 14.46
N PHE A 6 5.42 13.99 14.63
CA PHE A 6 4.57 15.02 14.04
C PHE A 6 4.66 16.35 14.80
N ALA A 7 4.81 16.30 16.13
CA ALA A 7 5.07 17.48 16.95
C ALA A 7 6.45 18.10 16.66
N ALA A 8 7.48 17.28 16.55
CA ALA A 8 8.83 17.71 16.15
C ALA A 8 8.83 18.32 14.73
N TRP A 9 8.04 17.78 13.83
CA TRP A 9 7.89 18.29 12.48
C TRP A 9 7.09 19.61 12.43
N LYS A 10 5.99 19.76 13.21
CA LYS A 10 5.28 21.04 13.36
C LYS A 10 6.16 22.13 13.95
N ALA A 11 6.98 21.80 14.95
CA ALA A 11 7.95 22.72 15.51
C ALA A 11 8.99 23.15 14.46
N ARG A 12 9.44 22.21 13.62
CA ARG A 12 10.37 22.46 12.51
C ARG A 12 9.74 23.31 11.39
N LEU A 13 8.46 23.10 11.07
CA LEU A 13 7.69 23.96 10.15
C LEU A 13 7.52 25.39 10.69
N ASN A 14 7.26 25.55 11.99
CA ASN A 14 7.19 26.88 12.61
C ASN A 14 8.56 27.56 12.60
N TYR A 15 9.64 26.82 12.84
CA TYR A 15 11.02 27.32 12.68
C TYR A 15 11.30 27.75 11.24
N MET A 16 10.83 26.96 10.25
CA MET A 16 10.94 27.27 8.83
C MET A 16 10.20 28.55 8.39
N LYS A 17 9.19 28.99 9.13
CA LYS A 17 8.47 30.25 8.86
C LYS A 17 9.20 31.50 9.38
N THR A 18 10.17 31.32 10.27
CA THR A 18 10.82 32.43 10.98
C THR A 18 12.25 32.75 10.50
N ASP A 19 12.95 31.77 9.90
CA ASP A 19 14.35 31.90 9.53
C ASP A 19 14.64 31.51 8.07
N PHE A 20 14.61 32.49 7.18
CA PHE A 20 15.19 32.40 5.84
C PHE A 20 16.64 32.99 5.89
N PRO A 21 17.64 32.34 5.29
CA PRO A 21 17.62 31.27 4.29
C PRO A 21 17.98 29.89 4.88
N PHE A 22 17.22 28.87 4.49
CA PHE A 22 17.62 27.51 4.75
C PHE A 22 18.96 27.22 4.11
N GLY A 23 19.80 26.46 4.81
CA GLY A 23 21.14 26.11 4.36
C GLY A 23 21.15 25.38 3.00
N PRO A 24 22.32 24.93 2.56
CA PRO A 24 22.46 24.29 1.26
C PRO A 24 21.50 23.13 1.08
N ILE A 25 21.12 22.86 -0.18
CA ILE A 25 20.27 21.72 -0.51
C ILE A 25 20.89 20.43 0.06
N GLN A 26 20.10 19.71 0.85
CA GLN A 26 20.50 18.43 1.43
C GLN A 26 19.77 17.31 0.71
N ARG A 27 20.51 16.24 0.41
CA ARG A 27 19.98 15.01 -0.21
C ARG A 27 20.54 13.81 0.54
N LYS A 28 19.66 12.87 0.90
CA LYS A 28 20.02 11.56 1.42
C LYS A 28 19.63 10.52 0.38
N THR A 29 20.54 9.60 0.10
CA THR A 29 20.34 8.57 -0.92
C THR A 29 20.68 7.20 -0.35
N ASN A 30 20.08 6.17 -0.90
CA ASN A 30 20.48 4.79 -0.68
C ASN A 30 21.74 4.43 -1.49
N GLU A 31 22.20 3.20 -1.39
CA GLU A 31 23.38 2.67 -2.10
C GLU A 31 23.27 2.78 -3.63
N GLU A 32 22.04 2.79 -4.17
CA GLU A 32 21.79 2.94 -5.62
C GLU A 32 21.74 4.42 -6.06
N GLY A 33 22.01 5.39 -5.16
CA GLY A 33 21.96 6.81 -5.43
C GLY A 33 20.56 7.40 -5.53
N ARG A 34 19.51 6.66 -5.17
CA ARG A 34 18.11 7.14 -5.16
C ARG A 34 17.81 7.85 -3.86
N LEU A 35 17.03 8.95 -3.91
CA LEU A 35 16.59 9.65 -2.69
C LEU A 35 15.92 8.67 -1.73
N HIS A 36 16.43 8.59 -0.50
CA HIS A 36 15.96 7.66 0.52
C HIS A 36 16.36 8.13 1.92
N ALA A 37 15.41 8.05 2.86
CA ALA A 37 15.70 8.18 4.27
C ALA A 37 14.56 7.56 5.11
N ASP A 38 14.94 6.86 6.18
CA ASP A 38 13.97 6.22 7.08
C ASP A 38 13.47 7.20 8.14
N GLY A 39 12.19 7.56 8.02
CA GLY A 39 11.48 8.37 9.02
C GLY A 39 11.88 9.85 9.08
N GLU A 40 12.68 10.33 8.13
CA GLU A 40 13.11 11.73 8.00
C GLU A 40 13.07 12.17 6.53
N PRO A 41 13.15 13.51 6.23
CA PRO A 41 13.20 13.97 4.85
C PRO A 41 14.48 13.51 4.15
N ALA A 42 14.34 12.95 2.94
CA ALA A 42 15.47 12.64 2.07
C ALA A 42 15.90 13.83 1.22
N PHE A 43 15.01 14.81 1.03
CA PHE A 43 15.29 16.04 0.31
C PHE A 43 14.89 17.25 1.16
N ILE A 44 15.81 18.18 1.33
CA ILE A 44 15.59 19.48 1.99
C ILE A 44 16.14 20.55 1.05
N SER A 45 15.35 21.58 0.79
CA SER A 45 15.75 22.79 0.07
C SER A 45 15.30 24.03 0.85
N PRO A 46 15.74 25.23 0.48
CA PRO A 46 15.29 26.48 1.11
C PRO A 46 13.77 26.66 1.16
N THR A 47 13.04 26.02 0.25
CA THR A 47 11.60 26.22 0.10
C THR A 47 10.76 24.97 0.31
N ARG A 48 11.38 23.78 0.48
CA ARG A 48 10.65 22.51 0.51
C ARG A 48 11.39 21.43 1.28
N ILE A 49 10.63 20.59 1.96
CA ILE A 49 11.08 19.29 2.49
C ILE A 49 10.23 18.19 1.88
N THR A 50 10.88 17.09 1.50
CA THR A 50 10.16 15.94 0.91
C THR A 50 10.75 14.63 1.43
N TYR A 51 9.87 13.73 1.81
CA TYR A 51 10.21 12.38 2.22
C TYR A 51 10.22 11.46 1.00
N TYR A 52 11.26 10.62 0.91
CA TYR A 52 11.40 9.64 -0.15
C TYR A 52 11.82 8.29 0.39
N GLN A 53 11.32 7.23 -0.25
CA GLN A 53 11.82 5.86 -0.12
C GLN A 53 12.16 5.32 -1.51
N ASN A 54 13.40 4.90 -1.70
CA ASN A 54 13.89 4.32 -2.96
C ASN A 54 13.54 5.15 -4.21
N GLY A 55 13.69 6.49 -4.12
CA GLY A 55 13.39 7.43 -5.20
C GLY A 55 11.94 7.81 -5.39
N ARG A 56 11.02 7.26 -4.58
CA ARG A 56 9.58 7.58 -4.63
C ARG A 56 9.18 8.46 -3.46
N LYS A 57 8.34 9.47 -3.70
CA LYS A 57 7.75 10.26 -2.60
C LYS A 57 6.97 9.33 -1.68
N HIS A 58 7.35 9.31 -0.41
CA HIS A 58 6.74 8.45 0.59
C HIS A 58 6.72 9.17 1.94
N GLY A 59 5.56 9.64 2.36
CA GLY A 59 5.38 10.48 3.54
C GLY A 59 5.00 11.90 3.16
N ILE A 60 5.69 12.86 3.72
CA ILE A 60 5.32 14.28 3.66
C ILE A 60 6.10 15.02 2.57
N ASP A 61 5.40 15.89 1.86
CA ASP A 61 5.96 16.91 0.96
C ASP A 61 5.38 18.25 1.39
N ALA A 62 6.19 19.11 1.98
CA ALA A 62 5.75 20.39 2.53
C ALA A 62 6.61 21.55 2.04
N ASP A 63 5.97 22.67 1.73
CA ASP A 63 6.62 23.91 1.34
C ASP A 63 6.60 24.97 2.46
N ILE A 64 7.37 26.02 2.27
CA ILE A 64 7.46 27.15 3.21
C ILE A 64 6.17 27.96 3.35
N PHE A 65 5.27 27.86 2.38
CA PHE A 65 3.99 28.57 2.40
C PHE A 65 2.92 27.83 3.22
N GLY A 66 3.28 26.66 3.78
CA GLY A 66 2.42 25.86 4.62
C GLY A 66 1.57 24.85 3.85
N THR A 67 1.85 24.65 2.55
CA THR A 67 1.19 23.58 1.79
C THR A 67 1.80 22.24 2.17
N ILE A 68 0.94 21.30 2.55
CA ILE A 68 1.35 19.94 2.95
C ILE A 68 0.61 18.93 2.12
N HIS A 69 1.37 18.05 1.49
CA HIS A 69 0.85 16.90 0.77
C HIS A 69 1.39 15.61 1.38
N TYR A 70 0.60 14.56 1.29
CA TYR A 70 0.96 13.24 1.77
C TYR A 70 1.04 12.28 0.59
N TYR A 71 2.08 11.44 0.58
CA TYR A 71 2.36 10.52 -0.50
C TYR A 71 2.64 9.10 0.01
N PHE A 72 2.26 8.13 -0.77
CA PHE A 72 2.65 6.73 -0.65
C PHE A 72 3.10 6.25 -2.03
N ASP A 73 4.38 5.98 -2.20
CA ASP A 73 5.00 5.54 -3.47
C ASP A 73 4.63 6.42 -4.69
N ASN A 74 4.78 7.74 -4.56
CA ASN A 74 4.38 8.80 -5.50
C ASN A 74 2.85 9.03 -5.62
N ILE A 75 2.02 8.22 -5.01
CA ILE A 75 0.57 8.40 -5.01
C ILE A 75 0.21 9.45 -3.95
N ARG A 76 -0.43 10.54 -4.35
CA ARG A 76 -0.94 11.53 -3.40
C ARG A 76 -2.17 10.97 -2.71
N ILE A 77 -2.14 10.97 -1.38
CA ILE A 77 -3.21 10.40 -0.54
C ILE A 77 -3.88 11.48 0.32
N PRO A 78 -5.13 11.27 0.77
CA PRO A 78 -5.76 12.13 1.76
C PRO A 78 -4.94 12.20 3.05
N PRO A 79 -4.90 13.35 3.73
CA PRO A 79 -4.05 13.53 4.92
C PRO A 79 -4.26 12.48 6.01
N HIS A 80 -5.51 12.08 6.27
CA HIS A 80 -5.83 11.13 7.34
C HIS A 80 -5.38 9.69 7.04
N TYR A 81 -5.15 9.31 5.76
CA TYR A 81 -4.56 8.02 5.42
C TYR A 81 -3.14 7.87 5.98
N TYR A 82 -2.45 8.99 6.13
CA TYR A 82 -1.10 9.03 6.70
C TYR A 82 -1.11 9.34 8.20
N THR A 83 -1.92 10.33 8.63
CA THR A 83 -1.88 10.85 10.01
C THR A 83 -2.70 10.04 10.99
N LYS A 84 -3.74 9.32 10.51
CA LYS A 84 -4.67 8.52 11.31
C LYS A 84 -5.12 7.26 10.57
N PRO A 85 -4.19 6.38 10.14
CA PRO A 85 -4.55 5.20 9.35
C PRO A 85 -5.50 4.25 10.09
N GLU A 86 -5.51 4.27 11.42
CA GLU A 86 -6.42 3.51 12.26
C GLU A 86 -7.89 3.96 12.14
N SER A 87 -8.14 5.18 11.66
CA SER A 87 -9.50 5.71 11.48
C SER A 87 -10.13 5.30 10.14
N LEU A 88 -9.36 4.68 9.24
CA LEU A 88 -9.85 4.28 7.93
C LEU A 88 -10.95 3.21 8.03
N THR A 89 -11.99 3.39 7.23
CA THR A 89 -13.05 2.39 7.05
C THR A 89 -12.96 1.75 5.67
N VAL A 90 -13.46 0.53 5.56
CA VAL A 90 -13.49 -0.18 4.28
C VAL A 90 -14.38 0.56 3.28
N GLU A 91 -15.52 1.09 3.74
CA GLU A 91 -16.45 1.85 2.92
C GLU A 91 -15.80 3.08 2.30
N GLU A 92 -15.06 3.84 3.11
CA GLU A 92 -14.36 5.04 2.65
C GLU A 92 -13.30 4.71 1.61
N VAL A 93 -12.44 3.73 1.93
CA VAL A 93 -11.35 3.31 1.04
C VAL A 93 -11.90 2.80 -0.29
N LEU A 94 -12.86 1.89 -0.25
CA LEU A 94 -13.46 1.32 -1.46
C LEU A 94 -14.30 2.34 -2.23
N GLY A 95 -14.86 3.34 -1.59
CA GLY A 95 -15.64 4.43 -2.21
C GLY A 95 -14.79 5.56 -2.81
N HIS A 96 -13.48 5.58 -2.61
CA HIS A 96 -12.64 6.66 -3.12
C HIS A 96 -12.59 6.65 -4.66
N PRO A 97 -12.76 7.79 -5.37
CA PRO A 97 -12.84 7.83 -6.84
C PRO A 97 -11.53 7.41 -7.53
N ASN A 98 -10.38 7.70 -6.93
CA ASN A 98 -9.08 7.36 -7.49
C ASN A 98 -8.67 5.92 -7.11
N ALA A 99 -8.41 5.08 -8.13
CA ALA A 99 -8.05 3.67 -7.96
C ALA A 99 -6.71 3.47 -7.21
N GLU A 100 -5.73 4.33 -7.44
CA GLU A 100 -4.44 4.25 -6.76
C GLU A 100 -4.57 4.56 -5.27
N VAL A 101 -5.40 5.55 -4.91
CA VAL A 101 -5.70 5.87 -3.51
C VAL A 101 -6.46 4.73 -2.84
N ARG A 102 -7.41 4.07 -3.54
CA ARG A 102 -8.05 2.86 -3.04
C ARG A 102 -7.03 1.76 -2.72
N TYR A 103 -6.10 1.52 -3.64
CA TYR A 103 -5.04 0.54 -3.45
C TYR A 103 -4.20 0.83 -2.20
N VAL A 104 -3.77 2.09 -2.00
CA VAL A 104 -3.03 2.50 -0.80
C VAL A 104 -3.87 2.30 0.47
N GLY A 105 -5.14 2.69 0.44
CA GLY A 105 -6.05 2.51 1.56
C GLY A 105 -6.29 1.03 1.91
N MET A 106 -6.43 0.17 0.90
CA MET A 106 -6.56 -1.29 1.10
C MET A 106 -5.30 -1.88 1.75
N LYS A 107 -4.10 -1.45 1.34
CA LYS A 107 -2.85 -1.83 2.01
C LYS A 107 -2.82 -1.37 3.48
N ALA A 108 -3.25 -0.14 3.75
CA ALA A 108 -3.26 0.41 5.10
C ALA A 108 -4.27 -0.30 6.03
N LEU A 109 -5.44 -0.68 5.50
CA LEU A 109 -6.46 -1.45 6.21
C LEU A 109 -6.08 -2.91 6.46
N GLY A 110 -5.26 -3.49 5.58
CA GLY A 110 -5.00 -4.91 5.50
C GLY A 110 -6.06 -5.65 4.67
N MET A 111 -5.60 -6.55 3.80
CA MET A 111 -6.49 -7.27 2.86
C MET A 111 -7.52 -8.14 3.57
N GLU A 112 -7.21 -8.69 4.73
CA GLU A 112 -8.18 -9.51 5.49
C GLU A 112 -9.42 -8.70 5.90
N LYS A 113 -9.23 -7.47 6.38
CA LYS A 113 -10.32 -6.57 6.75
C LYS A 113 -11.15 -6.17 5.52
N VAL A 114 -10.50 -5.90 4.39
CA VAL A 114 -11.17 -5.57 3.12
C VAL A 114 -11.98 -6.75 2.59
N LEU A 115 -11.41 -7.94 2.59
CA LEU A 115 -12.05 -9.15 2.07
C LEU A 115 -13.14 -9.70 3.01
N GLY A 116 -13.12 -9.36 4.30
CA GLY A 116 -14.20 -9.63 5.25
C GLY A 116 -15.42 -8.71 5.11
N HIS A 117 -15.37 -7.68 4.24
CA HIS A 117 -16.42 -6.70 4.09
C HIS A 117 -17.64 -7.27 3.32
N LYS A 118 -18.86 -6.78 3.64
CA LYS A 118 -20.14 -7.23 3.03
C LYS A 118 -20.24 -7.12 1.50
N LYS A 119 -19.43 -6.27 0.86
CA LYS A 119 -19.35 -6.14 -0.61
C LYS A 119 -18.48 -7.22 -1.24
N THR A 120 -17.78 -7.99 -0.44
CA THR A 120 -16.92 -9.09 -0.89
C THR A 120 -17.72 -10.38 -0.84
N LYS A 121 -17.62 -11.16 -1.90
CA LYS A 121 -18.21 -12.53 -1.97
C LYS A 121 -17.09 -13.54 -2.15
N VAL A 122 -17.19 -14.65 -1.46
CA VAL A 122 -16.40 -15.85 -1.77
C VAL A 122 -16.97 -16.47 -3.04
N VAL A 123 -16.10 -16.60 -4.05
CA VAL A 123 -16.46 -17.24 -5.34
C VAL A 123 -16.19 -18.74 -5.28
N HIS A 124 -15.04 -19.12 -4.73
CA HIS A 124 -14.61 -20.51 -4.61
C HIS A 124 -13.66 -20.69 -3.42
N ARG A 125 -13.70 -21.88 -2.80
CA ARG A 125 -12.74 -22.35 -1.80
C ARG A 125 -12.11 -23.64 -2.26
N ASP A 126 -10.83 -23.78 -2.04
CA ASP A 126 -10.09 -25.03 -2.14
C ASP A 126 -9.51 -25.31 -0.75
N GLU A 127 -10.19 -26.21 -0.03
CA GLU A 127 -9.84 -26.51 1.37
C GLU A 127 -8.52 -27.29 1.48
N GLU A 128 -8.19 -28.12 0.47
CA GLU A 128 -6.96 -28.92 0.46
C GLU A 128 -5.71 -28.04 0.31
N LYS A 129 -5.83 -26.99 -0.48
CA LYS A 129 -4.73 -26.04 -0.75
C LYS A 129 -4.85 -24.74 0.04
N GLU A 130 -5.81 -24.64 0.95
CA GLU A 130 -6.07 -23.46 1.77
C GLU A 130 -6.23 -22.15 0.95
N MET A 131 -6.79 -22.28 -0.26
CA MET A 131 -6.99 -21.15 -1.17
C MET A 131 -8.44 -20.64 -1.13
N VAL A 132 -8.60 -19.33 -1.29
CA VAL A 132 -9.92 -18.70 -1.38
C VAL A 132 -9.94 -17.65 -2.48
N LEU A 133 -10.86 -17.78 -3.41
CA LEU A 133 -11.13 -16.79 -4.45
C LEU A 133 -12.25 -15.85 -3.98
N PHE A 134 -11.93 -14.57 -3.87
CA PHE A 134 -12.85 -13.51 -3.48
C PHE A 134 -13.20 -12.62 -4.68
N ARG A 135 -14.38 -11.99 -4.61
CA ARG A 135 -14.80 -10.94 -5.54
C ARG A 135 -15.45 -9.78 -4.81
N ILE A 136 -14.96 -8.57 -5.08
CA ILE A 136 -15.51 -7.32 -4.56
C ILE A 136 -16.40 -6.73 -5.66
N ASN A 137 -17.68 -6.52 -5.35
CA ASN A 137 -18.68 -6.02 -6.30
C ASN A 137 -19.15 -4.61 -5.91
N GLY A 138 -19.54 -3.80 -6.92
CA GLY A 138 -20.21 -2.53 -6.71
C GLY A 138 -19.37 -1.45 -6.03
N VAL A 139 -18.05 -1.48 -6.25
CA VAL A 139 -17.08 -0.52 -5.71
C VAL A 139 -16.23 0.08 -6.82
N PHE A 140 -16.01 -0.68 -7.86
CA PHE A 140 -15.28 -0.30 -9.07
C PHE A 140 -16.24 -0.36 -10.25
N ASP A 141 -15.86 0.23 -11.38
CA ASP A 141 -16.63 0.12 -12.63
C ASP A 141 -16.82 -1.35 -13.04
N GLU A 142 -15.81 -2.17 -12.77
CA GLU A 142 -15.84 -3.62 -12.92
C GLU A 142 -15.54 -4.33 -11.59
N PRO A 143 -16.04 -5.55 -11.36
CA PRO A 143 -15.68 -6.35 -10.20
C PRO A 143 -14.18 -6.60 -10.14
N VAL A 144 -13.61 -6.63 -8.94
CA VAL A 144 -12.21 -6.98 -8.72
C VAL A 144 -12.13 -8.28 -7.94
N SER A 145 -11.27 -9.19 -8.39
CA SER A 145 -11.08 -10.48 -7.70
C SER A 145 -9.70 -10.63 -7.11
N TYR A 146 -9.63 -11.27 -5.96
CA TYR A 146 -8.41 -11.60 -5.25
C TYR A 146 -8.39 -13.08 -4.91
N LEU A 147 -7.27 -13.72 -5.23
CA LEU A 147 -6.98 -15.06 -4.78
C LEU A 147 -6.10 -14.96 -3.51
N LYS A 148 -6.60 -15.50 -2.40
CA LYS A 148 -5.80 -15.75 -1.21
C LYS A 148 -5.09 -17.08 -1.38
N VAL A 149 -3.78 -17.08 -1.18
CA VAL A 149 -2.94 -18.29 -1.11
C VAL A 149 -2.09 -18.23 0.16
N VAL A 150 -1.76 -19.39 0.69
CA VAL A 150 -0.82 -19.52 1.82
C VAL A 150 0.56 -19.80 1.25
N ASN A 151 1.58 -19.09 1.72
CA ASN A 151 2.96 -19.37 1.31
C ASN A 151 3.36 -20.77 1.77
N SER A 152 3.94 -21.58 0.88
CA SER A 152 4.45 -22.91 1.22
C SER A 152 5.73 -22.86 2.07
N THR A 153 6.44 -21.74 2.05
CA THR A 153 7.66 -21.53 2.84
C THR A 153 7.30 -20.83 4.16
N ALA A 154 7.65 -21.46 5.27
CA ALA A 154 7.45 -20.88 6.59
C ALA A 154 8.36 -19.66 6.80
N GLU A 155 7.83 -18.65 7.48
CA GLU A 155 8.61 -17.51 8.00
C GLU A 155 9.57 -18.01 9.12
N PRO A 156 10.59 -17.20 9.50
CA PRO A 156 11.55 -17.58 10.56
C PRO A 156 10.92 -17.94 11.91
N ASP A 157 9.71 -17.45 12.18
CA ASP A 157 8.94 -17.73 13.40
C ASP A 157 8.06 -19.00 13.28
N GLY A 158 8.13 -19.70 12.14
CA GLY A 158 7.35 -20.90 11.85
C GLY A 158 5.92 -20.63 11.34
N THR A 159 5.53 -19.39 11.19
CA THR A 159 4.21 -19.03 10.63
C THR A 159 4.21 -19.07 9.11
N PHE A 160 3.01 -19.18 8.51
CA PHE A 160 2.83 -19.11 7.07
C PHE A 160 2.12 -17.80 6.69
N LYS A 161 2.65 -17.14 5.68
CA LYS A 161 2.14 -15.85 5.25
C LYS A 161 1.05 -15.99 4.19
N ASN A 162 -0.03 -15.23 4.36
CA ASN A 162 -1.07 -15.12 3.35
C ASN A 162 -0.66 -14.12 2.26
N TYR A 163 -0.79 -14.52 0.99
CA TYR A 163 -0.68 -13.62 -0.15
C TYR A 163 -2.04 -13.41 -0.79
N TYR A 164 -2.23 -12.22 -1.35
CA TYR A 164 -3.46 -11.81 -2.01
C TYR A 164 -3.13 -11.35 -3.42
N LEU A 165 -3.39 -12.21 -4.39
CA LEU A 165 -3.08 -11.99 -5.80
C LEU A 165 -4.30 -11.39 -6.49
N CYS A 166 -4.13 -10.24 -7.15
CA CYS A 166 -5.19 -9.67 -7.99
C CYS A 166 -5.31 -10.52 -9.26
N VAL A 167 -6.51 -11.01 -9.54
CA VAL A 167 -6.79 -11.89 -10.69
C VAL A 167 -8.02 -11.38 -11.46
N PRO A 168 -8.19 -11.75 -12.75
CA PRO A 168 -9.35 -11.35 -13.53
C PRO A 168 -10.68 -11.71 -12.85
N PRO A 169 -11.69 -10.84 -12.93
CA PRO A 169 -12.98 -11.10 -12.31
C PRO A 169 -13.76 -12.25 -12.98
N THR A 170 -13.31 -12.72 -14.12
CA THR A 170 -13.89 -13.86 -14.84
C THR A 170 -13.54 -15.21 -14.23
N MET A 171 -12.53 -15.30 -13.38
CA MET A 171 -12.08 -16.53 -12.72
C MET A 171 -13.21 -17.11 -11.85
N LYS A 172 -13.42 -18.43 -11.94
CA LYS A 172 -14.49 -19.15 -11.25
C LYS A 172 -13.96 -20.08 -10.15
N THR A 173 -12.72 -20.55 -10.28
CA THR A 173 -12.10 -21.46 -9.32
C THR A 173 -10.75 -20.95 -8.85
N CYS A 174 -10.28 -21.42 -7.68
CA CYS A 174 -8.94 -21.10 -7.18
C CYS A 174 -7.88 -21.61 -8.14
N ARG A 175 -8.04 -22.85 -8.68
CA ARG A 175 -7.11 -23.47 -9.62
C ARG A 175 -6.96 -22.65 -10.91
N GLU A 176 -8.09 -22.22 -11.51
CA GLU A 176 -8.10 -21.34 -12.68
C GLU A 176 -7.34 -20.02 -12.40
N ALA A 177 -7.58 -19.43 -11.23
CA ALA A 177 -6.93 -18.18 -10.82
C ALA A 177 -5.42 -18.35 -10.60
N VAL A 178 -4.96 -19.46 -9.99
CA VAL A 178 -3.53 -19.76 -9.85
C VAL A 178 -2.90 -20.00 -11.21
N ALA A 179 -3.50 -20.83 -12.06
CA ALA A 179 -2.98 -21.12 -13.40
C ALA A 179 -2.76 -19.84 -14.21
N TRP A 180 -3.72 -18.90 -14.10
CA TRP A 180 -3.61 -17.60 -14.76
C TRP A 180 -2.38 -16.80 -14.28
N THR A 181 -2.03 -16.84 -12.99
CA THR A 181 -0.84 -16.12 -12.47
C THR A 181 0.47 -16.66 -13.07
N PHE A 182 0.50 -17.89 -13.50
CA PHE A 182 1.63 -18.52 -14.22
C PHE A 182 1.49 -18.45 -15.74
N ASN A 183 0.52 -17.70 -16.26
CA ASN A 183 0.22 -17.60 -17.71
C ASN A 183 -0.09 -18.97 -18.35
N MET A 184 -0.77 -19.85 -17.61
CA MET A 184 -1.16 -21.19 -18.03
C MET A 184 -2.68 -21.33 -18.08
N LYS A 185 -3.15 -22.30 -18.86
CA LYS A 185 -4.56 -22.73 -18.78
C LYS A 185 -4.76 -23.65 -17.59
N ASP A 186 -5.96 -23.66 -17.03
CA ASP A 186 -6.34 -24.54 -15.90
C ASP A 186 -6.05 -26.02 -16.20
N SER A 187 -6.32 -26.48 -17.43
CA SER A 187 -6.05 -27.85 -17.87
C SER A 187 -4.56 -28.23 -17.92
N GLU A 188 -3.68 -27.25 -18.06
CA GLU A 188 -2.23 -27.42 -18.19
C GLU A 188 -1.52 -27.27 -16.84
N TYR A 189 -2.21 -26.67 -15.85
CA TYR A 189 -1.65 -26.41 -14.54
C TYR A 189 -1.63 -27.68 -13.69
N ASN A 190 -0.46 -28.25 -13.53
CA ASN A 190 -0.22 -29.43 -12.71
C ASN A 190 1.08 -29.28 -11.90
N PRO A 191 1.07 -28.46 -10.85
CA PRO A 191 2.27 -28.19 -10.06
C PRO A 191 2.69 -29.44 -9.29
N VAL A 192 3.98 -29.80 -9.41
CA VAL A 192 4.61 -30.83 -8.58
C VAL A 192 5.05 -30.22 -7.24
N HIS A 193 5.41 -28.94 -7.25
CA HIS A 193 5.67 -28.11 -6.08
C HIS A 193 5.16 -26.70 -6.36
N GLU A 194 4.37 -26.14 -5.43
CA GLU A 194 4.00 -24.72 -5.41
C GLU A 194 4.91 -24.03 -4.39
N THR A 195 5.89 -23.24 -4.87
CA THR A 195 6.79 -22.42 -4.02
C THR A 195 6.46 -20.95 -4.17
#